data_5d78864677be3bff5372364839d1e9d2
#
_entry.id   5d78864677be3bff5372364839d1e9d2
#
_cell.length_a   1.000
_cell.length_b   1.000
_cell.length_c   1.000
_cell.angle_alpha   90.00
_cell.angle_beta   90.00
_cell.angle_gamma   90.00
#
_symmetry.space_group_name_H-M   'P 1'
#
loop_
_entity.id
_entity.type
_entity.pdbx_description
1 polymer ?
#
loop_
_entity_poly.entity_id
_entity_poly.type
_entity_poly.pdbx_seq_one_letter_code
_entity_poly.pdbx_strand_id
1 'polypeptide(L)'
;DWYRSRGLGDVYKRQAFGIVQVGPWGWASPGVAGTLVLSVVLTILTFIKGLKHKAPAIPTHLFRIRSLNMANLATALQSAGLSASILVNVLWLTQGWGYSIRTAGLATAPLPLFVACMAPYIGKLGTRHGVRVIAVPGSFAWGIGVLMYALFVTETPNYWGLWLPASLLVAIGVATTFPIISAAAVSEVPPEDFAVGGSLNQVGRQFGSTIGVAALITMVGSGADIDAFHNAWFVTAATGPIAALAVFFIREPKSTSST
;
A
#
# COMPACT_ATOMS: atom_id res chain seq x y z
N ASP A 1 -10.01 6.86 -27.40
CA ASP A 1 -9.72 6.31 -26.04
C ASP A 1 -8.33 5.72 -25.90
N TRP A 2 -7.76 5.16 -26.99
CA TRP A 2 -6.41 4.56 -26.97
C TRP A 2 -5.27 5.60 -26.81
N TYR A 3 -5.45 6.83 -27.27
CA TYR A 3 -4.49 7.94 -27.08
C TYR A 3 -4.44 8.45 -25.61
N ARG A 4 -5.54 8.31 -24.88
CA ARG A 4 -5.66 8.74 -23.47
C ARG A 4 -4.88 7.84 -22.50
N SER A 5 -4.82 6.55 -22.77
CA SER A 5 -4.11 5.57 -21.92
C SER A 5 -2.58 5.68 -22.04
N ARG A 6 -2.04 6.11 -23.19
CA ARG A 6 -0.60 6.32 -23.37
C ARG A 6 -0.04 7.45 -22.51
N GLY A 7 -0.76 8.58 -22.40
CA GLY A 7 -0.26 9.73 -21.64
C GLY A 7 -0.09 9.44 -20.14
N LEU A 8 -1.04 8.75 -19.52
CA LEU A 8 -0.96 8.34 -18.12
C LEU A 8 0.12 7.28 -17.90
N GLY A 9 0.27 6.33 -18.81
CA GLY A 9 1.31 5.31 -18.75
C GLY A 9 2.73 5.89 -18.83
N ASP A 10 2.94 6.93 -19.63
CA ASP A 10 4.26 7.56 -19.79
C ASP A 10 4.63 8.42 -18.58
N VAL A 11 3.68 9.13 -17.97
CA VAL A 11 3.88 9.84 -16.69
C VAL A 11 4.32 8.86 -15.61
N TYR A 12 3.66 7.71 -15.53
CA TYR A 12 3.93 6.67 -14.55
C TYR A 12 5.31 6.04 -14.72
N LYS A 13 5.69 5.71 -15.96
CA LYS A 13 7.02 5.18 -16.28
C LYS A 13 8.14 6.14 -15.92
N ARG A 14 7.95 7.45 -16.12
CA ARG A 14 8.95 8.48 -15.79
C ARG A 14 9.08 8.70 -14.28
N GLN A 15 7.99 8.61 -13.51
CA GLN A 15 8.06 8.66 -12.04
C GLN A 15 8.83 7.46 -11.49
N ALA A 16 8.49 6.24 -11.95
CA ALA A 16 9.21 5.03 -11.56
C ALA A 16 10.69 5.08 -11.97
N PHE A 17 10.98 5.56 -13.18
CA PHE A 17 12.34 5.71 -13.69
C PHE A 17 13.17 6.67 -12.83
N GLY A 18 12.60 7.84 -12.45
CA GLY A 18 13.29 8.81 -11.61
C GLY A 18 13.67 8.22 -10.23
N ILE A 19 12.77 7.46 -9.62
CA ILE A 19 12.99 6.82 -8.32
C ILE A 19 14.02 5.70 -8.40
N VAL A 20 13.98 4.87 -9.45
CA VAL A 20 14.94 3.78 -9.66
C VAL A 20 16.36 4.30 -9.90
N GLN A 21 16.50 5.47 -10.54
CA GLN A 21 17.80 6.06 -10.84
C GLN A 21 18.40 6.87 -9.68
N VAL A 22 17.72 7.04 -8.56
CA VAL A 22 18.24 7.70 -7.37
C VAL A 22 19.51 7.01 -6.86
N GLY A 23 19.54 5.68 -6.85
CA GLY A 23 20.71 4.90 -6.42
C GLY A 23 21.99 5.23 -7.22
N PRO A 24 21.97 5.08 -8.58
CA PRO A 24 23.14 5.37 -9.41
C PRO A 24 23.52 6.86 -9.54
N TRP A 25 22.51 7.76 -9.51
CA TRP A 25 22.73 9.19 -9.81
C TRP A 25 22.74 10.10 -8.58
N GLY A 26 22.28 9.62 -7.42
CA GLY A 26 22.12 10.39 -6.20
C GLY A 26 20.92 11.35 -6.22
N TRP A 27 20.40 11.67 -5.04
CA TRP A 27 19.22 12.53 -4.87
C TRP A 27 19.41 13.95 -5.43
N ALA A 28 20.65 14.49 -5.39
CA ALA A 28 20.96 15.84 -5.82
C ALA A 28 21.30 15.93 -7.32
N SER A 29 21.20 14.83 -8.08
CA SER A 29 21.53 14.90 -9.50
C SER A 29 20.46 15.66 -10.29
N PRO A 30 20.86 16.50 -11.26
CA PRO A 30 19.95 17.22 -12.12
C PRO A 30 18.96 16.31 -12.87
N GLY A 31 19.36 15.07 -13.14
CA GLY A 31 18.53 14.07 -13.80
C GLY A 31 17.36 13.60 -12.92
N VAL A 32 17.61 13.30 -11.64
CA VAL A 32 16.57 12.90 -10.68
C VAL A 32 15.66 14.09 -10.39
N ALA A 33 16.22 15.26 -10.08
CA ALA A 33 15.44 16.47 -9.86
C ALA A 33 14.57 16.83 -11.07
N GLY A 34 15.12 16.76 -12.28
CA GLY A 34 14.40 17.05 -13.52
C GLY A 34 13.23 16.08 -13.80
N THR A 35 13.44 14.77 -13.58
CA THR A 35 12.37 13.78 -13.76
C THR A 35 11.27 13.91 -12.72
N LEU A 36 11.59 14.22 -11.48
CA LEU A 36 10.61 14.47 -10.42
C LEU A 36 9.80 15.74 -10.68
N VAL A 37 10.46 16.86 -11.01
CA VAL A 37 9.78 18.11 -11.35
C VAL A 37 8.90 17.94 -12.58
N LEU A 38 9.39 17.31 -13.64
CA LEU A 38 8.61 17.05 -14.86
C LEU A 38 7.39 16.17 -14.55
N SER A 39 7.55 15.19 -13.69
CA SER A 39 6.47 14.28 -13.25
C SER A 39 5.38 15.05 -12.48
N VAL A 40 5.76 15.91 -11.55
CA VAL A 40 4.83 16.77 -10.80
C VAL A 40 4.11 17.74 -11.76
N VAL A 41 4.83 18.40 -12.65
CA VAL A 41 4.26 19.32 -13.64
C VAL A 41 3.26 18.61 -14.54
N LEU A 42 3.61 17.43 -15.08
CA LEU A 42 2.70 16.66 -15.93
C LEU A 42 1.47 16.19 -15.16
N THR A 43 1.61 15.79 -13.91
CA THR A 43 0.48 15.43 -13.03
C THR A 43 -0.46 16.61 -12.83
N ILE A 44 0.09 17.79 -12.49
CA ILE A 44 -0.68 19.03 -12.31
C ILE A 44 -1.38 19.43 -13.62
N LEU A 45 -0.69 19.39 -14.75
CA LEU A 45 -1.27 19.73 -16.05
C LEU A 45 -2.39 18.75 -16.44
N THR A 46 -2.23 17.46 -16.18
CA THR A 46 -3.27 16.46 -16.43
C THR A 46 -4.49 16.71 -15.54
N PHE A 47 -4.27 17.08 -14.28
CA PHE A 47 -5.33 17.38 -13.33
C PHE A 47 -6.08 18.67 -13.74
N ILE A 48 -5.36 19.74 -14.08
CA ILE A 48 -5.97 21.03 -14.54
C ILE A 48 -6.76 20.84 -15.84
N LYS A 49 -6.21 20.10 -16.81
CA LYS A 49 -6.94 19.78 -18.06
C LYS A 49 -8.17 18.92 -17.78
N GLY A 50 -8.08 17.97 -16.84
CA GLY A 50 -9.20 17.14 -16.41
C GLY A 50 -10.34 17.96 -15.80
N LEU A 51 -10.02 18.96 -14.99
CA LEU A 51 -11.02 19.85 -14.36
C LEU A 51 -11.70 20.82 -15.34
N LYS A 52 -11.01 21.22 -16.42
CA LYS A 52 -11.54 22.16 -17.42
C LYS A 52 -12.37 21.51 -18.53
N HIS A 53 -12.45 20.18 -18.57
CA HIS A 53 -13.24 19.46 -19.57
C HIS A 53 -14.74 19.51 -19.22
N LYS A 54 -15.60 19.61 -20.24
CA LYS A 54 -17.08 19.57 -20.10
C LYS A 54 -17.60 18.28 -19.43
N ALA A 55 -16.80 17.20 -19.45
CA ALA A 55 -16.99 16.00 -18.64
C ALA A 55 -15.67 15.75 -17.87
N PRO A 56 -15.54 16.21 -16.61
CA PRO A 56 -14.32 16.02 -15.83
C PRO A 56 -14.06 14.52 -15.66
N ALA A 57 -12.81 14.11 -15.90
CA ALA A 57 -12.42 12.71 -15.76
C ALA A 57 -12.60 12.20 -14.31
N ILE A 58 -12.63 13.12 -13.36
CA ILE A 58 -12.90 12.88 -11.93
C ILE A 58 -13.97 13.89 -11.50
N PRO A 59 -15.19 13.44 -11.22
CA PRO A 59 -16.26 14.30 -10.69
C PRO A 59 -15.84 14.86 -9.33
N THR A 60 -15.89 16.18 -9.19
CA THR A 60 -15.43 16.87 -7.97
C THR A 60 -16.25 16.54 -6.72
N HIS A 61 -17.52 16.12 -6.90
CA HIS A 61 -18.37 15.72 -5.80
C HIS A 61 -17.87 14.45 -5.07
N LEU A 62 -17.09 13.60 -5.75
CA LEU A 62 -16.50 12.40 -5.12
C LEU A 62 -15.56 12.74 -3.97
N PHE A 63 -14.85 13.87 -4.04
CA PHE A 63 -13.99 14.33 -2.95
C PHE A 63 -14.76 14.78 -1.70
N ARG A 64 -16.09 14.95 -1.79
CA ARG A 64 -16.95 15.23 -0.64
C ARG A 64 -17.44 13.97 0.06
N ILE A 65 -17.28 12.81 -0.55
CA ILE A 65 -17.68 11.51 0.03
C ILE A 65 -16.62 11.10 1.06
N ARG A 66 -16.99 11.21 2.34
CA ARG A 66 -16.07 10.93 3.45
C ARG A 66 -15.57 9.49 3.45
N SER A 67 -16.45 8.54 3.15
CA SER A 67 -16.12 7.12 3.08
C SER A 67 -15.04 6.84 2.04
N LEU A 68 -15.19 7.38 0.82
CA LEU A 68 -14.22 7.27 -0.25
C LEU A 68 -12.84 7.84 0.17
N ASN A 69 -12.83 9.05 0.76
CA ASN A 69 -11.58 9.71 1.15
C ASN A 69 -10.85 8.95 2.27
N MET A 70 -11.58 8.49 3.29
CA MET A 70 -11.00 7.73 4.38
C MET A 70 -10.52 6.34 3.93
N ALA A 71 -11.27 5.69 3.05
CA ALA A 71 -10.84 4.43 2.44
C ALA A 71 -9.60 4.61 1.56
N ASN A 72 -9.52 5.68 0.76
CA ASN A 72 -8.35 5.99 -0.03
C ASN A 72 -7.12 6.27 0.83
N LEU A 73 -7.28 7.02 1.92
CA LEU A 73 -6.20 7.27 2.88
C LEU A 73 -5.73 5.97 3.54
N ALA A 74 -6.67 5.14 4.02
CA ALA A 74 -6.35 3.84 4.61
C ALA A 74 -5.63 2.93 3.61
N THR A 75 -6.11 2.88 2.35
CA THR A 75 -5.47 2.10 1.28
C THR A 75 -4.06 2.60 0.97
N ALA A 76 -3.86 3.91 0.91
CA ALA A 76 -2.54 4.50 0.65
C ALA A 76 -1.55 4.16 1.78
N LEU A 77 -1.94 4.33 3.05
CA LEU A 77 -1.13 4.00 4.22
C LEU A 77 -0.78 2.50 4.27
N GLN A 78 -1.78 1.64 4.08
CA GLN A 78 -1.58 0.19 4.07
C GLN A 78 -0.68 -0.26 2.92
N SER A 79 -0.82 0.36 1.74
CA SER A 79 0.01 0.06 0.57
C SER A 79 1.44 0.55 0.75
N ALA A 80 1.65 1.69 1.39
CA ALA A 80 2.98 2.18 1.75
C ALA A 80 3.69 1.18 2.66
N GLY A 81 3.01 0.75 3.72
CA GLY A 81 3.54 -0.26 4.64
C GLY A 81 3.82 -1.59 3.96
N LEU A 82 2.89 -2.11 3.14
CA LEU A 82 3.06 -3.39 2.46
C LEU A 82 4.25 -3.38 1.50
N SER A 83 4.37 -2.35 0.66
CA SER A 83 5.45 -2.27 -0.32
C SER A 83 6.81 -2.09 0.34
N ALA A 84 6.90 -1.27 1.39
CA ALA A 84 8.10 -1.15 2.21
C ALA A 84 8.44 -2.48 2.87
N SER A 85 7.46 -3.16 3.48
CA SER A 85 7.66 -4.44 4.15
C SER A 85 8.16 -5.53 3.21
N ILE A 86 7.59 -5.65 2.00
CA ILE A 86 8.05 -6.63 1.01
C ILE A 86 9.52 -6.38 0.67
N LEU A 87 9.89 -5.13 0.43
CA LEU A 87 11.26 -4.81 0.03
C LEU A 87 12.25 -5.00 1.19
N VAL A 88 11.96 -4.50 2.40
CA VAL A 88 12.84 -4.67 3.56
C VAL A 88 13.01 -6.15 3.92
N ASN A 89 11.93 -6.94 3.82
CA ASN A 89 11.98 -8.36 4.11
C ASN A 89 12.88 -9.13 3.14
N VAL A 90 12.79 -8.84 1.83
CA VAL A 90 13.67 -9.47 0.83
C VAL A 90 15.12 -9.03 1.03
N LEU A 91 15.37 -7.74 1.28
CA LEU A 91 16.70 -7.23 1.57
C LEU A 91 17.30 -7.89 2.81
N TRP A 92 16.54 -8.01 3.89
CA TRP A 92 17.02 -8.69 5.11
C TRP A 92 17.31 -10.18 4.90
N LEU A 93 16.42 -10.90 4.24
CA LEU A 93 16.64 -12.32 3.97
C LEU A 93 17.91 -12.55 3.13
N THR A 94 18.22 -11.66 2.20
CA THR A 94 19.38 -11.81 1.30
C THR A 94 20.67 -11.24 1.91
N GLN A 95 20.62 -10.09 2.58
CA GLN A 95 21.80 -9.40 3.11
C GLN A 95 22.07 -9.77 4.58
N GLY A 96 21.02 -9.87 5.41
CA GLY A 96 21.14 -10.21 6.83
C GLY A 96 21.34 -11.70 7.05
N TRP A 97 20.46 -12.54 6.49
CA TRP A 97 20.54 -14.00 6.65
C TRP A 97 21.31 -14.72 5.55
N GLY A 98 21.81 -14.01 4.53
CA GLY A 98 22.59 -14.58 3.44
C GLY A 98 21.83 -15.60 2.56
N TYR A 99 20.50 -15.54 2.52
CA TYR A 99 19.72 -16.44 1.68
C TYR A 99 19.93 -16.13 0.20
N SER A 100 19.96 -17.16 -0.63
CA SER A 100 19.92 -16.96 -2.08
C SER A 100 18.60 -16.29 -2.48
N ILE A 101 18.57 -15.57 -3.60
CA ILE A 101 17.34 -14.94 -4.13
C ILE A 101 16.20 -15.95 -4.25
N ARG A 102 16.49 -17.18 -4.67
CA ARG A 102 15.52 -18.27 -4.75
C ARG A 102 14.96 -18.63 -3.38
N THR A 103 15.83 -18.81 -2.37
CA THR A 103 15.43 -19.16 -1.01
C THR A 103 14.62 -18.02 -0.37
N ALA A 104 15.04 -16.77 -0.54
CA ALA A 104 14.30 -15.61 -0.05
C ALA A 104 12.90 -15.51 -0.70
N GLY A 105 12.80 -15.75 -2.01
CA GLY A 105 11.51 -15.81 -2.70
C GLY A 105 10.58 -16.90 -2.16
N LEU A 106 11.10 -18.09 -1.90
CA LEU A 106 10.32 -19.17 -1.27
C LEU A 106 9.95 -18.85 0.18
N ALA A 107 10.82 -18.20 0.93
CA ALA A 107 10.55 -17.79 2.31
C ALA A 107 9.47 -16.71 2.42
N THR A 108 9.29 -15.88 1.39
CA THR A 108 8.24 -14.87 1.34
C THR A 108 6.93 -15.37 0.70
N ALA A 109 6.95 -16.48 -0.02
CA ALA A 109 5.79 -17.05 -0.73
C ALA A 109 4.58 -17.42 0.15
N PRO A 110 4.72 -17.88 1.41
CA PRO A 110 3.58 -18.21 2.26
C PRO A 110 2.61 -17.03 2.48
N LEU A 111 3.10 -15.78 2.53
CA LEU A 111 2.27 -14.60 2.73
C LEU A 111 1.23 -14.42 1.61
N PRO A 112 1.61 -14.22 0.34
CA PRO A 112 0.64 -14.04 -0.74
C PRO A 112 -0.24 -15.28 -0.95
N LEU A 113 0.28 -16.48 -0.70
CA LEU A 113 -0.50 -17.70 -0.81
C LEU A 113 -1.64 -17.73 0.24
N PHE A 114 -1.32 -17.41 1.49
CA PHE A 114 -2.31 -17.31 2.57
C PHE A 114 -3.37 -16.24 2.26
N VAL A 115 -2.95 -15.05 1.77
CA VAL A 115 -3.86 -13.99 1.38
C VAL A 115 -4.80 -14.45 0.27
N ALA A 116 -4.28 -15.12 -0.76
CA ALA A 116 -5.09 -15.63 -1.87
C ALA A 116 -6.14 -16.64 -1.40
N CYS A 117 -5.76 -17.55 -0.49
CA CYS A 117 -6.69 -18.52 0.07
C CYS A 117 -7.77 -17.87 0.96
N MET A 118 -7.41 -16.83 1.72
CA MET A 118 -8.32 -16.20 2.70
C MET A 118 -9.21 -15.13 2.08
N ALA A 119 -8.81 -14.47 0.99
CA ALA A 119 -9.53 -13.34 0.40
C ALA A 119 -11.03 -13.61 0.14
N PRO A 120 -11.46 -14.74 -0.45
CA PRO A 120 -12.87 -15.00 -0.69
C PRO A 120 -13.71 -15.18 0.59
N TYR A 121 -13.11 -15.72 1.65
CA TYR A 121 -13.77 -15.89 2.96
C TYR A 121 -13.91 -14.55 3.68
N ILE A 122 -12.87 -13.76 3.67
CA ILE A 122 -12.83 -12.44 4.31
C ILE A 122 -13.79 -11.47 3.60
N GLY A 123 -13.89 -11.50 2.28
CA GLY A 123 -14.88 -10.70 1.55
C GLY A 123 -16.32 -10.97 2.02
N LYS A 124 -16.69 -12.23 2.19
CA LYS A 124 -18.00 -12.62 2.74
C LYS A 124 -18.20 -12.20 4.20
N LEU A 125 -17.13 -12.26 4.99
CA LEU A 125 -17.17 -11.86 6.39
C LEU A 125 -17.36 -10.35 6.54
N GLY A 126 -16.72 -9.55 5.68
CA GLY A 126 -16.84 -8.10 5.63
C GLY A 126 -18.26 -7.62 5.35
N THR A 127 -18.98 -8.31 4.44
CA THR A 127 -20.38 -7.98 4.14
C THR A 127 -21.34 -8.32 5.28
N ARG A 128 -20.99 -9.27 6.15
CA ARG A 128 -21.84 -9.70 7.27
C ARG A 128 -21.65 -8.89 8.54
N HIS A 129 -20.41 -8.51 8.86
CA HIS A 129 -20.05 -7.92 10.17
C HIS A 129 -19.68 -6.44 10.09
N GLY A 130 -19.61 -5.89 8.87
CA GLY A 130 -19.22 -4.50 8.65
C GLY A 130 -17.70 -4.28 8.51
N VAL A 131 -17.38 -3.13 7.95
CA VAL A 131 -16.00 -2.76 7.58
C VAL A 131 -15.10 -2.63 8.82
N ARG A 132 -15.60 -1.95 9.87
CA ARG A 132 -14.80 -1.63 11.06
C ARG A 132 -14.42 -2.86 11.86
N VAL A 133 -15.38 -3.78 12.04
CA VAL A 133 -15.21 -4.98 12.89
C VAL A 133 -14.10 -5.88 12.37
N ILE A 134 -13.82 -5.86 11.06
CA ILE A 134 -12.82 -6.75 10.45
C ILE A 134 -11.56 -6.00 10.05
N ALA A 135 -11.68 -4.83 9.43
CA ALA A 135 -10.52 -4.13 8.91
C ALA A 135 -9.71 -3.41 10.02
N VAL A 136 -10.32 -2.98 11.13
CA VAL A 136 -9.57 -2.40 12.25
C VAL A 136 -8.69 -3.43 12.95
N PRO A 137 -9.19 -4.58 13.42
CA PRO A 137 -8.32 -5.63 13.96
C PRO A 137 -7.30 -6.15 12.95
N GLY A 138 -7.67 -6.23 11.68
CA GLY A 138 -6.76 -6.60 10.60
C GLY A 138 -5.58 -5.64 10.46
N SER A 139 -5.84 -4.34 10.52
CA SER A 139 -4.78 -3.32 10.49
C SER A 139 -3.84 -3.41 11.71
N PHE A 140 -4.37 -3.75 12.88
CA PHE A 140 -3.55 -4.03 14.06
C PHE A 140 -2.76 -5.33 13.90
N ALA A 141 -3.36 -6.40 13.37
CA ALA A 141 -2.66 -7.66 13.10
C ALA A 141 -1.47 -7.44 12.15
N TRP A 142 -1.66 -6.62 11.10
CA TRP A 142 -0.58 -6.15 10.25
C TRP A 142 0.53 -5.49 11.06
N GLY A 143 0.20 -4.45 11.84
CA GLY A 143 1.17 -3.69 12.64
C GLY A 143 1.94 -4.57 13.61
N ILE A 144 1.25 -5.48 14.32
CA ILE A 144 1.86 -6.43 15.26
C ILE A 144 2.79 -7.40 14.52
N GLY A 145 2.38 -7.95 13.38
CA GLY A 145 3.21 -8.85 12.58
C GLY A 145 4.52 -8.20 12.13
N VAL A 146 4.46 -6.94 11.65
CA VAL A 146 5.66 -6.19 11.27
C VAL A 146 6.48 -5.79 12.51
N LEU A 147 5.83 -5.46 13.63
CA LEU A 147 6.50 -5.15 14.88
C LEU A 147 7.28 -6.36 15.44
N MET A 148 6.79 -7.58 15.22
CA MET A 148 7.55 -8.80 15.56
C MET A 148 8.88 -8.87 14.80
N TYR A 149 8.93 -8.45 13.53
CA TYR A 149 10.22 -8.34 12.83
C TYR A 149 11.11 -7.29 13.50
N ALA A 150 10.57 -6.09 13.78
CA ALA A 150 11.32 -4.99 14.37
C ALA A 150 11.92 -5.30 15.76
N LEU A 151 11.27 -6.17 16.54
CA LEU A 151 11.69 -6.45 17.91
C LEU A 151 12.51 -7.73 18.07
N PHE A 152 12.26 -8.75 17.26
CA PHE A 152 12.76 -10.09 17.53
C PHE A 152 13.63 -10.66 16.41
N VAL A 153 13.72 -10.03 15.24
CA VAL A 153 14.62 -10.50 14.19
C VAL A 153 16.06 -10.20 14.59
N THR A 154 16.91 -11.22 14.46
CA THR A 154 18.33 -11.18 14.74
C THR A 154 19.12 -11.68 13.53
N GLU A 155 20.43 -11.53 13.55
CA GLU A 155 21.33 -12.06 12.51
C GLU A 155 21.27 -13.58 12.37
N THR A 156 20.88 -14.29 13.45
CA THR A 156 20.69 -15.73 13.41
C THR A 156 19.35 -16.09 12.77
N PRO A 157 19.33 -16.89 11.68
CA PRO A 157 18.09 -17.25 11.00
C PRO A 157 17.13 -18.04 11.90
N ASN A 158 15.95 -17.51 12.15
CA ASN A 158 14.85 -18.16 12.86
C ASN A 158 13.58 -18.11 12.03
N TYR A 159 13.57 -18.86 10.93
CA TYR A 159 12.46 -18.85 9.99
C TYR A 159 11.17 -19.40 10.59
N TRP A 160 11.22 -20.61 11.17
CA TRP A 160 10.03 -21.30 11.65
C TRP A 160 9.47 -20.72 12.95
N GLY A 161 10.33 -20.30 13.87
CA GLY A 161 9.91 -19.80 15.19
C GLY A 161 9.48 -18.33 15.19
N LEU A 162 9.97 -17.52 14.25
CA LEU A 162 9.71 -16.10 14.24
C LEU A 162 9.21 -15.59 12.88
N TRP A 163 9.97 -15.84 11.79
CA TRP A 163 9.68 -15.23 10.50
C TRP A 163 8.34 -15.66 9.94
N LEU A 164 8.07 -16.95 9.91
CA LEU A 164 6.82 -17.48 9.38
C LEU A 164 5.59 -17.07 10.21
N PRO A 165 5.56 -17.18 11.55
CA PRO A 165 4.46 -16.68 12.36
C PRO A 165 4.18 -15.19 12.16
N ALA A 166 5.22 -14.36 12.13
CA ALA A 166 5.08 -12.93 11.85
C ALA A 166 4.52 -12.69 10.44
N SER A 167 5.02 -13.41 9.41
CA SER A 167 4.51 -13.34 8.04
C SER A 167 3.03 -13.72 7.94
N LEU A 168 2.59 -14.74 8.67
CA LEU A 168 1.18 -15.14 8.68
C LEU A 168 0.29 -14.09 9.36
N LEU A 169 0.77 -13.45 10.42
CA LEU A 169 0.05 -12.37 11.06
C LEU A 169 -0.08 -11.15 10.14
N VAL A 170 0.99 -10.80 9.42
CA VAL A 170 0.97 -9.80 8.35
C VAL A 170 -0.03 -10.19 7.26
N ALA A 171 -0.05 -11.46 6.84
CA ALA A 171 -0.96 -11.96 5.82
C ALA A 171 -2.43 -11.86 6.25
N ILE A 172 -2.74 -12.15 7.51
CA ILE A 172 -4.08 -11.93 8.09
C ILE A 172 -4.44 -10.46 7.98
N GLY A 173 -3.55 -9.57 8.35
CA GLY A 173 -3.75 -8.12 8.21
C GLY A 173 -4.06 -7.70 6.78
N VAL A 174 -3.27 -8.16 5.81
CA VAL A 174 -3.47 -7.86 4.38
C VAL A 174 -4.80 -8.41 3.88
N ALA A 175 -5.09 -9.70 4.17
CA ALA A 175 -6.31 -10.36 3.71
C ALA A 175 -7.59 -9.69 4.25
N THR A 176 -7.54 -9.20 5.49
CA THR A 176 -8.70 -8.59 6.15
C THR A 176 -8.87 -7.11 5.84
N THR A 177 -7.84 -6.41 5.40
CA THR A 177 -7.93 -4.96 5.16
C THR A 177 -8.20 -4.62 3.70
N PHE A 178 -7.38 -5.07 2.75
CA PHE A 178 -7.45 -4.61 1.36
C PHE A 178 -8.80 -4.84 0.67
N PRO A 179 -9.41 -6.04 0.70
CA PRO A 179 -10.69 -6.27 0.04
C PRO A 179 -11.81 -5.42 0.64
N ILE A 180 -11.81 -5.30 1.98
CA ILE A 180 -12.86 -4.62 2.73
C ILE A 180 -12.77 -3.11 2.54
N ILE A 181 -11.57 -2.53 2.62
CA ILE A 181 -11.37 -1.10 2.41
C ILE A 181 -11.67 -0.72 0.96
N SER A 182 -11.28 -1.55 -0.01
CA SER A 182 -11.59 -1.31 -1.43
C SER A 182 -13.10 -1.35 -1.71
N ALA A 183 -13.84 -2.26 -1.09
CA ALA A 183 -15.30 -2.30 -1.18
C ALA A 183 -15.93 -1.08 -0.50
N ALA A 184 -15.42 -0.67 0.66
CA ALA A 184 -15.88 0.52 1.39
C ALA A 184 -15.62 1.82 0.62
N ALA A 185 -14.56 1.89 -0.17
CA ALA A 185 -14.24 3.06 -0.98
C ALA A 185 -15.36 3.43 -1.96
N VAL A 186 -16.06 2.44 -2.51
CA VAL A 186 -17.13 2.67 -3.49
C VAL A 186 -18.54 2.56 -2.89
N SER A 187 -18.67 2.21 -1.63
CA SER A 187 -19.96 1.89 -0.99
C SER A 187 -20.99 3.05 -0.97
N GLU A 188 -20.51 4.29 -0.89
CA GLU A 188 -21.33 5.51 -0.90
C GLU A 188 -21.23 6.27 -2.24
N VAL A 189 -20.51 5.72 -3.20
CA VAL A 189 -20.33 6.33 -4.54
C VAL A 189 -21.57 6.01 -5.37
N PRO A 190 -22.14 6.97 -6.12
CA PRO A 190 -23.23 6.70 -7.05
C PRO A 190 -22.84 5.61 -8.08
N PRO A 191 -23.77 4.73 -8.49
CA PRO A 191 -23.47 3.63 -9.41
C PRO A 191 -22.81 4.06 -10.72
N GLU A 192 -23.17 5.23 -11.25
CA GLU A 192 -22.58 5.84 -12.45
C GLU A 192 -21.10 6.18 -12.29
N ASP A 193 -20.65 6.41 -11.06
CA ASP A 193 -19.28 6.80 -10.72
C ASP A 193 -18.45 5.68 -10.08
N PHE A 194 -18.97 4.47 -9.95
CA PHE A 194 -18.27 3.33 -9.33
C PHE A 194 -16.90 3.07 -9.96
N ALA A 195 -16.80 3.15 -11.28
CA ALA A 195 -15.55 2.94 -12.00
C ALA A 195 -14.50 4.00 -11.64
N VAL A 196 -14.94 5.26 -11.48
CA VAL A 196 -14.06 6.37 -11.10
C VAL A 196 -13.65 6.25 -9.64
N GLY A 197 -14.58 5.92 -8.73
CA GLY A 197 -14.29 5.70 -7.31
C GLY A 197 -13.27 4.57 -7.10
N GLY A 198 -13.45 3.44 -7.80
CA GLY A 198 -12.49 2.33 -7.79
C GLY A 198 -11.11 2.71 -8.36
N SER A 199 -11.10 3.50 -9.43
CA SER A 199 -9.86 4.02 -10.01
C SER A 199 -9.12 4.96 -9.06
N LEU A 200 -9.82 5.82 -8.32
CA LEU A 200 -9.23 6.68 -7.30
C LEU A 200 -8.61 5.88 -6.17
N ASN A 201 -9.26 4.80 -5.74
CA ASN A 201 -8.71 3.89 -4.74
C ASN A 201 -7.43 3.20 -5.24
N GLN A 202 -7.40 2.77 -6.50
CA GLN A 202 -6.20 2.18 -7.10
C GLN A 202 -5.05 3.19 -7.25
N VAL A 203 -5.35 4.44 -7.60
CA VAL A 203 -4.37 5.52 -7.62
C VAL A 203 -3.81 5.77 -6.22
N GLY A 204 -4.66 5.84 -5.19
CA GLY A 204 -4.25 5.96 -3.79
C GLY A 204 -3.30 4.83 -3.36
N ARG A 205 -3.63 3.59 -3.73
CA ARG A 205 -2.78 2.41 -3.51
C ARG A 205 -1.39 2.57 -4.11
N GLN A 206 -1.33 3.06 -5.33
CA GLN A 206 -0.08 3.19 -6.06
C GLN A 206 0.79 4.32 -5.51
N PHE A 207 0.20 5.46 -5.17
CA PHE A 207 0.91 6.54 -4.49
C PHE A 207 1.48 6.08 -3.15
N GLY A 208 0.66 5.40 -2.34
CA GLY A 208 1.12 4.84 -1.08
C GLY A 208 2.31 3.89 -1.28
N SER A 209 2.19 2.95 -2.21
CA SER A 209 3.27 2.00 -2.55
C SER A 209 4.58 2.70 -2.92
N THR A 210 4.51 3.71 -3.77
CA THR A 210 5.68 4.49 -4.20
C THR A 210 6.34 5.22 -3.04
N ILE A 211 5.53 5.89 -2.20
CA ILE A 211 6.02 6.61 -1.01
C ILE A 211 6.67 5.64 -0.03
N GLY A 212 6.04 4.48 0.22
CA GLY A 212 6.57 3.47 1.13
C GLY A 212 7.93 2.93 0.70
N VAL A 213 8.09 2.60 -0.58
CA VAL A 213 9.37 2.15 -1.13
C VAL A 213 10.43 3.26 -1.06
N ALA A 214 10.08 4.50 -1.42
CA ALA A 214 11.00 5.62 -1.37
C ALA A 214 11.47 5.90 0.06
N ALA A 215 10.55 5.91 1.04
CA ALA A 215 10.88 6.08 2.45
C ALA A 215 11.82 4.98 2.94
N LEU A 216 11.55 3.73 2.57
CA LEU A 216 12.40 2.60 2.94
C LEU A 216 13.82 2.74 2.39
N ILE A 217 13.97 3.06 1.10
CA ILE A 217 15.29 3.21 0.46
C ILE A 217 16.11 4.30 1.16
N THR A 218 15.47 5.38 1.61
CA THR A 218 16.18 6.45 2.35
C THR A 218 16.63 6.00 3.74
N MET A 219 15.89 5.07 4.37
CA MET A 219 16.23 4.59 5.72
C MET A 219 17.30 3.49 5.68
N VAL A 220 17.18 2.55 4.74
CA VAL A 220 18.07 1.39 4.68
C VAL A 220 19.37 1.72 3.94
N GLY A 221 19.37 2.61 2.93
CA GLY A 221 20.59 3.03 2.22
C GLY A 221 21.39 1.91 1.56
N SER A 222 22.63 2.20 1.20
CA SER A 222 23.58 1.23 0.64
C SER A 222 24.60 0.81 1.71
N GLY A 223 24.34 -0.25 2.45
CA GLY A 223 25.22 -0.74 3.52
C GLY A 223 24.60 -0.59 4.90
N ALA A 224 23.30 -0.89 4.97
CA ALA A 224 22.51 -0.77 6.17
C ALA A 224 22.96 -1.77 7.24
N ASP A 225 23.20 -1.24 8.42
CA ASP A 225 23.36 -1.96 9.65
C ASP A 225 22.01 -2.58 10.09
N ILE A 226 22.01 -3.56 10.98
CA ILE A 226 20.82 -4.21 11.53
C ILE A 226 19.83 -3.19 12.11
N ASP A 227 20.34 -2.14 12.76
CA ASP A 227 19.53 -1.07 13.32
C ASP A 227 18.71 -0.30 12.28
N ALA A 228 19.25 -0.11 11.08
CA ALA A 228 18.51 0.51 9.99
C ALA A 228 17.33 -0.34 9.52
N PHE A 229 17.48 -1.67 9.50
CA PHE A 229 16.38 -2.59 9.20
C PHE A 229 15.32 -2.59 10.31
N HIS A 230 15.72 -2.60 11.58
CA HIS A 230 14.79 -2.51 12.70
C HIS A 230 13.99 -1.21 12.66
N ASN A 231 14.65 -0.07 12.42
CA ASN A 231 14.00 1.22 12.27
C ASN A 231 13.02 1.23 11.09
N ALA A 232 13.38 0.62 9.96
CA ALA A 232 12.49 0.49 8.81
C ALA A 232 11.24 -0.35 9.14
N TRP A 233 11.37 -1.45 9.87
CA TRP A 233 10.23 -2.23 10.34
C TRP A 233 9.39 -1.46 11.37
N PHE A 234 9.98 -0.68 12.29
CA PHE A 234 9.22 0.16 13.23
C PHE A 234 8.35 1.18 12.50
N VAL A 235 8.92 1.91 11.54
CA VAL A 235 8.17 2.88 10.74
C VAL A 235 7.07 2.19 9.91
N THR A 236 7.38 1.04 9.33
CA THR A 236 6.42 0.25 8.57
C THR A 236 5.29 -0.28 9.47
N ALA A 237 5.60 -0.76 10.67
CA ALA A 237 4.61 -1.23 11.63
C ALA A 237 3.62 -0.13 12.04
N ALA A 238 4.09 1.12 12.18
CA ALA A 238 3.24 2.26 12.51
C ALA A 238 2.15 2.54 11.48
N THR A 239 2.32 2.12 10.22
CA THR A 239 1.29 2.30 9.18
C THR A 239 0.01 1.54 9.51
N GLY A 240 0.08 0.41 10.24
CA GLY A 240 -1.08 -0.38 10.65
C GLY A 240 -2.05 0.39 11.56
N PRO A 241 -1.63 0.82 12.76
CA PRO A 241 -2.47 1.63 13.65
C PRO A 241 -2.98 2.92 13.00
N ILE A 242 -2.16 3.60 12.17
CA ILE A 242 -2.59 4.81 11.47
C ILE A 242 -3.67 4.49 10.44
N ALA A 243 -3.52 3.39 9.69
CA ALA A 243 -4.55 2.92 8.77
C ALA A 243 -5.83 2.49 9.52
N ALA A 244 -5.70 1.85 10.69
CA ALA A 244 -6.83 1.51 11.55
C ALA A 244 -7.65 2.73 11.96
N LEU A 245 -6.99 3.84 12.31
CA LEU A 245 -7.66 5.12 12.59
C LEU A 245 -8.44 5.63 11.36
N ALA A 246 -7.84 5.60 10.18
CA ALA A 246 -8.54 6.01 8.96
C ALA A 246 -9.77 5.12 8.68
N VAL A 247 -9.64 3.80 8.85
CA VAL A 247 -10.73 2.84 8.72
C VAL A 247 -11.85 3.11 9.73
N PHE A 248 -11.51 3.46 10.97
CA PHE A 248 -12.49 3.76 12.01
C PHE A 248 -13.41 4.93 11.62
N PHE A 249 -12.92 5.87 10.82
CA PHE A 249 -13.71 7.00 10.33
C PHE A 249 -14.51 6.71 9.04
N ILE A 250 -14.40 5.52 8.45
CA ILE A 250 -15.26 5.10 7.33
C ILE A 250 -16.69 4.94 7.86
N ARG A 251 -17.67 5.50 7.16
CA ARG A 251 -19.08 5.28 7.47
C ARG A 251 -19.49 3.89 6.99
N GLU A 252 -20.18 3.16 7.84
CA GLU A 252 -20.80 1.90 7.43
C GLU A 252 -22.06 2.20 6.64
N PRO A 253 -22.29 1.54 5.49
CA PRO A 253 -23.58 1.62 4.80
C PRO A 253 -24.68 1.18 5.78
N LYS A 254 -25.77 1.93 5.85
CA LYS A 254 -26.95 1.49 6.60
C LYS A 254 -27.35 0.13 6.04
N SER A 255 -27.34 -0.90 6.87
CA SER A 255 -27.92 -2.18 6.50
C SER A 255 -29.38 -1.95 6.14
N THR A 256 -29.72 -2.06 4.86
CA THR A 256 -31.11 -2.25 4.47
C THR A 256 -31.48 -3.61 5.00
N SER A 257 -32.06 -3.64 6.22
CA SER A 257 -32.78 -4.80 6.71
C SER A 257 -33.90 -5.05 5.71
N SER A 258 -33.71 -6.03 4.85
CA SER A 258 -34.80 -6.60 4.06
C SER A 258 -35.77 -7.22 5.05
N THR A 259 -36.85 -6.51 5.31
CA THR A 259 -38.12 -7.10 5.80
C THR A 259 -38.64 -8.07 4.78
#